data_935d20fb80e0a1b70f4a3efedeaaf027
#
_entry.id   935d20fb80e0a1b70f4a3efedeaaf027
#
_cell.length_a   1.000
_cell.length_b   1.000
_cell.length_c   1.000
_cell.angle_alpha   90.00
_cell.angle_beta   90.00
_cell.angle_gamma   90.00
#
_symmetry.space_group_name_H-M   'P 1'
#
loop_
_entity.id
_entity.type
_entity.pdbx_description
1 polymer ?
#
loop_
_entity_poly.entity_id
_entity_poly.type
_entity_poly.pdbx_seq_one_letter_code
_entity_poly.pdbx_strand_id
1 'polypeptide(L)'
;MASPQIPTIWRLRQGLEKKFFRGHPWVFSNDLDQSPKGHSPGAFVELRDSRDQFLAFGYGNPATLIAFRVLSRIPVSSVADFLKTVFSRAAHARHMTGVDRYSHRLVFGEADGLPGIIVDRYLTTKPIHAQVFVVQSSTAGGDQ
;
A
#
# COMPACT_ATOMS: atom_id res chain seq x y z
N MET A 1 -7.76 10.47 19.89
CA MET A 1 -7.53 11.08 18.55
C MET A 1 -6.04 10.98 18.27
N ALA A 2 -5.65 10.21 17.27
CA ALA A 2 -4.26 10.18 16.85
C ALA A 2 -3.91 11.53 16.23
N SER A 3 -2.85 12.17 16.70
CA SER A 3 -2.31 13.40 16.09
C SER A 3 -2.06 13.15 14.60
N PRO A 4 -2.31 14.11 13.70
CA PRO A 4 -1.96 13.97 12.30
C PRO A 4 -0.44 13.73 12.22
N GLN A 5 -0.02 12.51 11.93
CA GLN A 5 1.38 12.23 11.65
C GLN A 5 1.70 12.92 10.33
N ILE A 6 2.56 13.93 10.40
CA ILE A 6 3.13 14.54 9.20
C ILE A 6 3.92 13.42 8.50
N PRO A 7 3.54 13.03 7.29
CA PRO A 7 4.23 11.93 6.62
C PRO A 7 5.68 12.33 6.36
N THR A 8 6.58 11.38 6.50
CA THR A 8 7.97 11.55 6.09
C THR A 8 8.02 11.86 4.60
N ILE A 9 8.76 12.87 4.18
CA ILE A 9 8.90 13.24 2.77
C ILE A 9 10.17 12.61 2.21
N TRP A 10 10.02 11.85 1.12
CA TRP A 10 11.13 11.37 0.30
C TRP A 10 11.06 12.01 -1.09
N ARG A 11 12.21 12.20 -1.71
CA ARG A 11 12.28 12.84 -3.03
C ARG A 11 12.92 11.93 -4.05
N LEU A 12 12.30 11.89 -5.22
CA LEU A 12 12.83 11.20 -6.39
C LEU A 12 13.98 12.01 -7.00
N ARG A 13 15.02 11.34 -7.45
CA ARG A 13 16.07 12.00 -8.23
C ARG A 13 15.51 12.62 -9.50
N GLN A 14 16.03 13.79 -9.83
CA GLN A 14 15.65 14.49 -11.05
C GLN A 14 15.81 13.61 -12.29
N GLY A 15 14.80 13.63 -13.17
CA GLY A 15 14.79 12.88 -14.41
C GLY A 15 14.18 11.47 -14.32
N LEU A 16 13.90 10.97 -13.11
CA LEU A 16 13.28 9.64 -12.92
C LEU A 16 11.75 9.69 -12.89
N GLU A 17 11.17 10.88 -12.91
CA GLU A 17 9.71 11.10 -12.85
C GLU A 17 8.99 10.38 -14.00
N LYS A 18 9.60 10.33 -15.19
CA LYS A 18 9.03 9.66 -16.38
C LYS A 18 8.80 8.17 -16.15
N LYS A 19 9.74 7.48 -15.48
CA LYS A 19 9.62 6.08 -15.11
C LYS A 19 8.45 5.89 -14.14
N PHE A 20 8.35 6.77 -13.16
CA PHE A 20 7.30 6.76 -12.17
C PHE A 20 5.91 7.00 -12.78
N PHE A 21 5.77 7.99 -13.67
CA PHE A 21 4.51 8.30 -14.35
C PHE A 21 4.02 7.19 -15.30
N ARG A 22 4.89 6.27 -15.72
CA ARG A 22 4.50 5.07 -16.46
C ARG A 22 3.78 4.01 -15.62
N GLY A 23 3.47 4.32 -14.36
CA GLY A 23 2.70 3.45 -13.48
C GLY A 23 3.53 2.49 -12.63
N HIS A 24 4.85 2.64 -12.59
CA HIS A 24 5.69 1.75 -11.77
C HIS A 24 5.31 1.86 -10.28
N PRO A 25 5.01 0.72 -9.60
CA PRO A 25 4.48 0.76 -8.24
C PRO A 25 5.57 0.88 -7.16
N TRP A 26 6.83 0.81 -7.55
CA TRP A 26 7.97 0.80 -6.62
C TRP A 26 8.99 1.87 -6.96
N VAL A 27 9.68 2.37 -5.92
CA VAL A 27 10.87 3.21 -6.05
C VAL A 27 12.03 2.50 -5.37
N PHE A 28 13.13 2.40 -6.08
CA PHE A 28 14.35 1.79 -5.55
C PHE A 28 15.14 2.80 -4.71
N SER A 29 15.95 2.30 -3.78
CA SER A 29 16.75 3.15 -2.90
C SER A 29 17.71 4.08 -3.64
N ASN A 30 18.22 3.66 -4.80
CA ASN A 30 19.09 4.46 -5.66
C ASN A 30 18.32 5.44 -6.56
N ASP A 31 17.01 5.36 -6.63
CA ASP A 31 16.16 6.33 -7.34
C ASP A 31 15.83 7.55 -6.47
N LEU A 32 16.12 7.50 -5.16
CA LEU A 32 15.90 8.61 -4.23
C LEU A 32 17.07 9.58 -4.25
N ASP A 33 16.81 10.87 -4.05
CA ASP A 33 17.82 11.93 -4.00
C ASP A 33 18.70 11.82 -2.75
N GLN A 34 18.11 11.34 -1.65
CA GLN A 34 18.77 11.09 -0.37
C GLN A 34 18.65 9.63 0.03
N SER A 35 19.60 9.15 0.83
CA SER A 35 19.54 7.80 1.38
C SER A 35 18.35 7.68 2.31
N PRO A 36 17.49 6.66 2.16
CA PRO A 36 16.37 6.43 3.07
C PRO A 36 16.80 5.86 4.43
N LYS A 37 18.12 5.57 4.61
CA LYS A 37 18.65 5.03 5.87
C LYS A 37 18.37 5.98 7.03
N GLY A 38 18.00 5.42 8.19
CA GLY A 38 17.64 6.19 9.37
C GLY A 38 16.14 6.44 9.54
N HIS A 39 15.33 6.13 8.54
CA HIS A 39 13.86 6.13 8.69
C HIS A 39 13.36 4.78 9.20
N SER A 40 12.21 4.79 9.88
CA SER A 40 11.59 3.56 10.39
C SER A 40 11.04 2.71 9.24
N PRO A 41 11.32 1.40 9.21
CA PRO A 41 10.69 0.50 8.26
C PRO A 41 9.17 0.53 8.41
N GLY A 42 8.45 0.56 7.28
CA GLY A 42 6.99 0.61 7.25
C GLY A 42 6.37 2.00 7.45
N ALA A 43 7.16 3.02 7.80
CA ALA A 43 6.64 4.36 7.96
C ALA A 43 5.93 4.87 6.71
N PHE A 44 4.81 5.56 6.89
CA PHE A 44 4.12 6.23 5.79
C PHE A 44 4.96 7.39 5.26
N VAL A 45 5.05 7.47 3.95
CA VAL A 45 5.91 8.40 3.23
C VAL A 45 5.13 9.08 2.13
N GLU A 46 5.35 10.37 1.98
CA GLU A 46 4.96 11.15 0.83
C GLU A 46 6.15 11.27 -0.12
N LEU A 47 6.00 10.73 -1.31
CA LEU A 47 7.00 10.84 -2.37
C LEU A 47 6.76 12.11 -3.17
N ARG A 48 7.81 12.90 -3.38
CA ARG A 48 7.80 14.12 -4.18
C ARG A 48 8.86 14.07 -5.26
N ASP A 49 8.70 14.91 -6.27
CA ASP A 49 9.74 15.12 -7.27
C ASP A 49 10.81 16.12 -6.80
N SER A 50 11.79 16.41 -7.67
CA SER A 50 12.86 17.37 -7.40
C SER A 50 12.39 18.82 -7.27
N ARG A 51 11.15 19.13 -7.67
CA ARG A 51 10.49 20.44 -7.56
C ARG A 51 9.50 20.51 -6.39
N ASP A 52 9.55 19.53 -5.50
CA ASP A 52 8.66 19.39 -4.33
C ASP A 52 7.18 19.13 -4.70
N GLN A 53 6.88 18.70 -5.93
CA GLN A 53 5.53 18.34 -6.33
C GLN A 53 5.19 16.94 -5.82
N PHE A 54 3.99 16.77 -5.31
CA PHE A 54 3.49 15.46 -4.86
C PHE A 54 3.46 14.46 -6.01
N LEU A 55 3.98 13.27 -5.78
CA LEU A 55 3.94 12.15 -6.73
C LEU A 55 3.09 10.98 -6.23
N ALA A 56 3.25 10.59 -4.96
CA ALA A 56 2.53 9.48 -4.37
C ALA A 56 2.56 9.50 -2.84
N PHE A 57 1.61 8.80 -2.26
CA PHE A 57 1.61 8.35 -0.88
C PHE A 57 1.87 6.85 -0.84
N GLY A 58 2.62 6.40 0.14
CA GLY A 58 2.94 4.99 0.31
C GLY A 58 3.68 4.72 1.60
N TYR A 59 4.39 3.61 1.66
CA TYR A 59 5.25 3.31 2.79
C TYR A 59 6.67 2.98 2.35
N GLY A 60 7.61 3.25 3.25
CA GLY A 60 9.04 3.08 3.04
C GLY A 60 9.63 1.88 3.76
N ASN A 61 10.65 1.27 3.15
CA ASN A 61 11.53 0.34 3.82
C ASN A 61 12.99 0.69 3.49
N PRO A 62 13.70 1.40 4.39
CA PRO A 62 15.05 1.87 4.15
C PRO A 62 16.10 0.75 4.08
N ALA A 63 15.76 -0.46 4.54
CA ALA A 63 16.66 -1.61 4.59
C ALA A 63 16.62 -2.49 3.33
N THR A 64 15.76 -2.17 2.35
CA THR A 64 15.59 -2.98 1.14
C THR A 64 15.86 -2.19 -0.13
N LEU A 65 16.17 -2.92 -1.22
CA LEU A 65 16.37 -2.31 -2.54
C LEU A 65 15.09 -1.59 -3.01
N ILE A 66 13.90 -2.17 -2.81
CA ILE A 66 12.62 -1.52 -3.04
C ILE A 66 12.31 -0.67 -1.81
N ALA A 67 12.79 0.57 -1.82
CA ALA A 67 12.71 1.46 -0.68
C ALA A 67 11.31 2.04 -0.46
N PHE A 68 10.51 2.22 -1.51
CA PHE A 68 9.16 2.79 -1.41
C PHE A 68 8.17 1.99 -2.25
N ARG A 69 6.98 1.78 -1.71
CA ARG A 69 5.84 1.13 -2.38
C ARG A 69 4.65 2.07 -2.41
N VAL A 70 4.14 2.29 -3.60
CA VAL A 70 3.01 3.19 -3.85
C VAL A 70 1.72 2.57 -3.32
N LEU A 71 1.00 3.31 -2.48
CA LEU A 71 -0.37 3.04 -2.07
C LEU A 71 -1.36 3.89 -2.85
N SER A 72 -1.07 5.18 -3.02
CA SER A 72 -1.95 6.13 -3.69
C SER A 72 -1.14 7.12 -4.53
N ARG A 73 -1.69 7.51 -5.69
CA ARG A 73 -1.15 8.58 -6.55
C ARG A 73 -1.88 9.91 -6.36
N ILE A 74 -2.80 9.95 -5.41
CA ILE A 74 -3.45 11.16 -4.92
C ILE A 74 -3.16 11.30 -3.43
N PRO A 75 -3.13 12.51 -2.88
CA PRO A 75 -2.92 12.73 -1.45
C PRO A 75 -3.90 11.95 -0.58
N VAL A 76 -3.42 11.40 0.51
CA VAL A 76 -4.20 10.63 1.48
C VAL A 76 -4.24 11.41 2.79
N SER A 77 -5.41 11.90 3.15
CA SER A 77 -5.64 12.64 4.41
C SER A 77 -5.91 11.71 5.60
N SER A 78 -6.42 10.51 5.33
CA SER A 78 -6.75 9.51 6.34
C SER A 78 -6.43 8.11 5.82
N VAL A 79 -5.50 7.44 6.47
CA VAL A 79 -5.13 6.05 6.14
C VAL A 79 -6.32 5.11 6.32
N ALA A 80 -7.12 5.33 7.38
CA ALA A 80 -8.30 4.51 7.65
C ALA A 80 -9.34 4.61 6.53
N ASP A 81 -9.59 5.81 6.00
CA ASP A 81 -10.56 6.00 4.92
C ASP A 81 -10.01 5.50 3.57
N PHE A 82 -8.71 5.64 3.35
CA PHE A 82 -8.02 5.02 2.24
C PHE A 82 -8.20 3.49 2.26
N LEU A 83 -7.92 2.84 3.40
CA LEU A 83 -8.09 1.39 3.55
C LEU A 83 -9.54 0.95 3.33
N LYS A 84 -10.52 1.65 3.92
CA LYS A 84 -11.95 1.37 3.67
C LYS A 84 -12.28 1.40 2.17
N THR A 85 -11.76 2.39 1.45
CA THR A 85 -11.98 2.53 0.01
C THR A 85 -11.37 1.36 -0.77
N VAL A 86 -10.14 0.97 -0.42
CA VAL A 86 -9.45 -0.17 -1.08
C VAL A 86 -10.19 -1.47 -0.83
N PHE A 87 -10.56 -1.75 0.42
CA PHE A 87 -11.31 -2.97 0.77
C PHE A 87 -12.68 -3.00 0.10
N SER A 88 -13.41 -1.90 0.08
CA SER A 88 -14.72 -1.80 -0.59
C SER A 88 -14.60 -2.07 -2.08
N ARG A 89 -13.58 -1.53 -2.74
CA ARG A 89 -13.30 -1.77 -4.16
C ARG A 89 -12.95 -3.23 -4.44
N ALA A 90 -12.10 -3.83 -3.60
CA ALA A 90 -11.73 -5.24 -3.72
C ALA A 90 -12.96 -6.14 -3.53
N ALA A 91 -13.77 -5.91 -2.51
CA ALA A 91 -15.02 -6.65 -2.27
C ALA A 91 -16.00 -6.51 -3.44
N HIS A 92 -16.18 -5.30 -3.96
CA HIS A 92 -17.04 -5.06 -5.13
C HIS A 92 -16.57 -5.84 -6.35
N ALA A 93 -15.28 -5.86 -6.64
CA ALA A 93 -14.72 -6.62 -7.76
C ALA A 93 -15.00 -8.14 -7.62
N ARG A 94 -14.88 -8.69 -6.40
CA ARG A 94 -15.21 -10.10 -6.13
C ARG A 94 -16.70 -10.37 -6.26
N HIS A 95 -17.54 -9.45 -5.84
CA HIS A 95 -18.98 -9.54 -6.00
C HIS A 95 -19.38 -9.57 -7.49
N MET A 96 -18.83 -8.70 -8.30
CA MET A 96 -19.11 -8.64 -9.74
C MET A 96 -18.74 -9.93 -10.49
N THR A 97 -17.79 -10.69 -9.98
CA THR A 97 -17.40 -12.01 -10.54
C THR A 97 -18.11 -13.18 -9.89
N GLY A 98 -18.91 -12.94 -8.83
CA GLY A 98 -19.67 -13.97 -8.11
C GLY A 98 -18.82 -14.89 -7.21
N VAL A 99 -17.52 -14.62 -7.06
CA VAL A 99 -16.63 -15.43 -6.19
C VAL A 99 -16.85 -15.16 -4.71
N ASP A 100 -17.52 -14.06 -4.37
CA ASP A 100 -17.86 -13.68 -3.00
C ASP A 100 -18.83 -14.64 -2.31
N ARG A 101 -19.45 -15.55 -3.06
CA ARG A 101 -20.30 -16.65 -2.53
C ARG A 101 -19.49 -17.78 -1.91
N TYR A 102 -18.20 -17.82 -2.15
CA TYR A 102 -17.27 -18.88 -1.73
C TYR A 102 -16.16 -18.32 -0.87
N SER A 103 -15.38 -19.21 -0.25
CA SER A 103 -14.05 -18.83 0.29
C SER A 103 -13.16 -18.36 -0.87
N HIS A 104 -12.56 -17.20 -0.72
CA HIS A 104 -11.80 -16.59 -1.80
C HIS A 104 -10.76 -15.61 -1.26
N ARG A 105 -9.80 -15.24 -2.11
CA ARG A 105 -8.87 -14.14 -1.85
C ARG A 105 -9.57 -12.81 -2.03
N LEU A 106 -9.73 -12.06 -0.93
CA LEU A 106 -10.35 -10.74 -0.93
C LEU A 106 -9.39 -9.67 -1.43
N VAL A 107 -8.14 -9.68 -0.95
CA VAL A 107 -7.08 -8.75 -1.36
C VAL A 107 -5.86 -9.51 -1.83
N PHE A 108 -5.29 -9.08 -2.95
CA PHE A 108 -4.09 -9.67 -3.54
C PHE A 108 -3.04 -8.60 -3.84
N GLY A 109 -2.38 -8.13 -2.81
CA GLY A 109 -1.20 -7.28 -2.91
C GLY A 109 -1.38 -6.04 -3.80
N GLU A 110 -0.42 -5.82 -4.66
CA GLU A 110 -0.37 -4.71 -5.62
C GLU A 110 -1.57 -4.68 -6.57
N ALA A 111 -2.13 -5.83 -6.92
CA ALA A 111 -3.28 -5.92 -7.82
C ALA A 111 -4.53 -5.23 -7.26
N ASP A 112 -4.69 -5.23 -5.93
CA ASP A 112 -5.79 -4.56 -5.25
C ASP A 112 -5.35 -3.24 -4.57
N GLY A 113 -4.10 -2.80 -4.77
CA GLY A 113 -3.59 -1.53 -4.27
C GLY A 113 -3.10 -1.56 -2.81
N LEU A 114 -2.82 -2.76 -2.27
CA LEU A 114 -2.21 -2.96 -0.96
C LEU A 114 -0.95 -3.82 -1.08
N PRO A 115 0.18 -3.25 -1.55
CA PRO A 115 1.43 -3.97 -1.75
C PRO A 115 1.83 -4.82 -0.54
N GLY A 116 2.13 -6.10 -0.81
CA GLY A 116 2.58 -7.03 0.22
C GLY A 116 1.52 -7.51 1.20
N ILE A 117 0.25 -7.13 1.03
CA ILE A 117 -0.87 -7.58 1.86
C ILE A 117 -1.72 -8.58 1.08
N ILE A 118 -1.97 -9.72 1.70
CA ILE A 118 -2.93 -10.71 1.20
C ILE A 118 -4.01 -10.88 2.26
N VAL A 119 -5.27 -10.87 1.83
CA VAL A 119 -6.41 -11.15 2.69
C VAL A 119 -7.24 -12.26 2.06
N ASP A 120 -7.29 -13.39 2.72
CA ASP A 120 -8.14 -14.51 2.35
C ASP A 120 -9.38 -14.55 3.26
N ARG A 121 -10.56 -14.65 2.64
CA ARG A 121 -11.83 -14.81 3.32
C ARG A 121 -12.28 -16.26 3.21
N TYR A 122 -12.55 -16.88 4.35
CA TYR A 122 -13.07 -18.23 4.46
C TYR A 122 -14.50 -18.22 4.98
N LEU A 123 -15.35 -19.03 4.38
CA LEU A 123 -16.70 -19.32 4.85
C LEU A 123 -16.69 -20.65 5.58
N THR A 124 -17.12 -20.67 6.83
CA THR A 124 -17.24 -21.89 7.63
C THR A 124 -18.71 -22.30 7.70
N THR A 125 -18.97 -23.62 7.67
CA THR A 125 -20.31 -24.18 7.80
C THR A 125 -20.48 -24.96 9.10
N LYS A 126 -19.40 -25.35 9.73
CA LYS A 126 -19.37 -26.14 10.99
C LYS A 126 -18.21 -25.66 11.86
N PRO A 127 -18.39 -25.61 13.19
CA PRO A 127 -19.64 -25.83 13.94
C PRO A 127 -20.60 -24.63 13.85
N ILE A 128 -20.16 -23.49 13.32
CA ILE A 128 -20.93 -22.23 13.23
C ILE A 128 -20.75 -21.67 11.83
N HIS A 129 -21.80 -21.14 11.24
CA HIS A 129 -21.70 -20.33 10.02
C HIS A 129 -21.00 -19.01 10.36
N ALA A 130 -19.77 -18.86 9.92
CA ALA A 130 -18.96 -17.68 10.18
C ALA A 130 -18.11 -17.29 8.96
N GLN A 131 -17.62 -16.06 8.99
CA GLN A 131 -16.59 -15.58 8.07
C GLN A 131 -15.29 -15.42 8.85
N VAL A 132 -14.22 -16.01 8.34
CA VAL A 132 -12.87 -15.90 8.90
C VAL A 132 -12.01 -15.18 7.88
N PHE A 133 -11.29 -14.16 8.32
CA PHE A 133 -10.33 -13.45 7.51
C PHE A 133 -8.92 -13.79 7.99
N VAL A 134 -8.08 -14.22 7.05
CA VAL A 134 -6.66 -14.46 7.30
C VAL A 134 -5.88 -13.40 6.57
N VAL A 135 -5.10 -12.62 7.32
CA VAL A 135 -4.25 -11.56 6.79
C VAL A 135 -2.80 -12.03 6.81
N GLN A 136 -2.12 -11.89 5.68
CA GLN A 136 -0.70 -12.14 5.55
C GLN A 136 -0.01 -10.83 5.15
N SER A 137 1.04 -10.48 5.87
CA SER A 137 1.92 -9.36 5.54
C SER A 137 3.29 -9.89 5.11
N SER A 138 3.78 -9.40 3.99
CA SER A 138 5.12 -9.73 3.46
C SER A 138 6.04 -8.52 3.40
N THR A 139 5.60 -7.38 3.94
CA THR A 139 6.35 -6.12 3.91
C THR A 139 6.21 -5.39 5.23
N ALA A 140 7.23 -4.59 5.60
CA ALA A 140 7.22 -3.80 6.82
C ALA A 140 6.04 -2.80 6.90
N GLY A 141 5.51 -2.35 5.75
CA GLY A 141 4.35 -1.45 5.70
C GLY A 141 3.03 -2.13 6.06
N GLY A 142 2.96 -3.45 5.94
CA GLY A 142 1.78 -4.22 6.32
C GLY A 142 1.67 -4.49 7.82
N ASP A 143 2.72 -4.20 8.58
CA ASP A 143 2.79 -4.41 10.03
C ASP A 143 2.42 -3.13 10.81
N GLN A 144 2.08 -2.02 10.13
CA GLN A 144 1.65 -0.74 10.70
C GLN A 144 0.13 -0.70 10.85
#